data_f038460a183640dcf9f789a0dc850847
#
_entry.id   f038460a183640dcf9f789a0dc850847
#
_cell.length_a   1.000
_cell.length_b   1.000
_cell.length_c   1.000
_cell.angle_alpha   90.00
_cell.angle_beta   90.00
_cell.angle_gamma   90.00
#
_symmetry.space_group_name_H-M   'P 1'
#
loop_
_entity.id
_entity.type
_entity.pdbx_description
1 polymer ?
#
loop_
_entity_poly.entity_id
_entity_poly.type
_entity_poly.pdbx_seq_one_letter_code
_entity_poly.pdbx_strand_id
1 'polypeptide(L)'
;MAGSKRFTGNVVKKRWGKGSKSDHMAVVLESGESFHRLRRVGGNPFFDEELEKLVGKKIEVKGSLMDPYTILLTSWQELDKSG
;
A
#
# COMPACT_ATOMS: atom_id res chain seq x y z
N MET A 1 4.62 -21.34 -9.69
CA MET A 1 5.48 -20.36 -9.09
C MET A 1 4.74 -19.07 -8.85
N ALA A 2 4.72 -18.63 -7.62
CA ALA A 2 4.03 -17.41 -7.29
C ALA A 2 4.90 -16.23 -7.69
N GLY A 3 4.55 -15.59 -8.77
CA GLY A 3 5.30 -14.44 -9.20
C GLY A 3 4.89 -13.20 -8.45
N SER A 4 5.79 -12.26 -8.38
CA SER A 4 5.45 -10.93 -7.89
C SER A 4 4.61 -10.23 -8.94
N LYS A 5 3.71 -9.39 -8.46
CA LYS A 5 2.90 -8.57 -9.34
C LYS A 5 3.30 -7.12 -9.15
N ARG A 6 2.96 -6.32 -10.15
CA ARG A 6 3.18 -4.89 -10.06
C ARG A 6 1.84 -4.19 -9.91
N PHE A 7 1.85 -3.19 -9.06
CA PHE A 7 0.66 -2.39 -8.84
C PHE A 7 1.08 -0.93 -8.91
N THR A 8 0.31 -0.14 -9.61
CA THR A 8 0.62 1.28 -9.77
C THR A 8 -0.58 2.09 -9.29
N GLY A 9 -0.32 3.14 -8.57
CA GLY A 9 -1.39 4.00 -8.11
C GLY A 9 -0.89 5.07 -7.18
N ASN A 10 -1.84 5.76 -6.57
CA ASN A 10 -1.54 6.82 -5.62
C ASN A 10 -1.61 6.29 -4.22
N VAL A 11 -0.69 6.74 -3.38
CA VAL A 11 -0.68 6.35 -1.97
C VAL A 11 -1.53 7.33 -1.19
N VAL A 12 -2.51 6.82 -0.49
CA VAL A 12 -3.41 7.65 0.31
C VAL A 12 -3.59 7.00 1.66
N LYS A 13 -4.07 7.77 2.61
CA LYS A 13 -4.44 7.24 3.92
C LYS A 13 -5.94 7.12 3.98
N LYS A 14 -6.41 5.96 4.39
CA LYS A 14 -7.84 5.71 4.51
C LYS A 14 -8.12 4.98 5.80
N ARG A 15 -9.31 5.18 6.32
CA ARG A 15 -9.77 4.44 7.47
C ARG A 15 -10.04 3.02 7.05
N TRP A 16 -9.45 2.09 7.75
CA TRP A 16 -9.55 0.67 7.44
C TRP A 16 -10.10 -0.07 8.63
N GLY A 17 -10.95 -1.06 8.38
CA GLY A 17 -11.54 -1.83 9.46
C GLY A 17 -12.58 -1.06 10.24
N LYS A 18 -13.28 -0.14 9.59
CA LYS A 18 -14.28 0.71 10.25
C LYS A 18 -15.28 -0.13 11.02
N GLY A 19 -15.48 0.22 12.28
CA GLY A 19 -16.43 -0.47 13.12
C GLY A 19 -15.92 -1.77 13.73
N SER A 20 -14.68 -2.13 13.48
CA SER A 20 -14.09 -3.35 14.03
C SER A 20 -12.99 -2.96 15.01
N LYS A 21 -12.44 -3.97 15.69
CA LYS A 21 -11.36 -3.73 16.63
C LYS A 21 -10.09 -3.29 15.91
N SER A 22 -10.01 -3.53 14.62
CA SER A 22 -8.86 -3.16 13.82
C SER A 22 -9.02 -1.80 13.14
N ASP A 23 -10.03 -1.04 13.54
CA ASP A 23 -10.29 0.26 12.96
C ASP A 23 -9.10 1.19 13.16
N HIS A 24 -8.47 1.59 12.07
CA HIS A 24 -7.28 2.45 12.13
C HIS A 24 -7.07 3.08 10.75
N MET A 25 -6.19 4.06 10.73
CA MET A 25 -5.80 4.66 9.45
C MET A 25 -4.73 3.80 8.82
N ALA A 26 -4.92 3.46 7.58
CA ALA A 26 -3.99 2.60 6.85
C ALA A 26 -3.47 3.30 5.61
N VAL A 27 -2.24 2.96 5.24
CA VAL A 27 -1.65 3.42 4.00
C VAL A 27 -2.16 2.50 2.90
N VAL A 28 -2.77 3.09 1.89
CA VAL A 28 -3.49 2.35 0.86
C VAL A 28 -3.00 2.80 -0.51
N LEU A 29 -2.88 1.85 -1.41
CA LEU A 29 -2.59 2.17 -2.80
C LEU A 29 -3.92 2.23 -3.55
N GLU A 30 -4.22 3.40 -4.07
CA GLU A 30 -5.43 3.62 -4.84
C GLU A 30 -5.09 3.48 -6.32
N SER A 31 -5.66 2.49 -6.97
CA SER A 31 -5.40 2.22 -8.37
C SER A 31 -6.74 2.14 -9.10
N GLY A 32 -7.12 3.24 -9.73
CA GLY A 32 -8.43 3.32 -10.38
C GLY A 32 -9.53 3.13 -9.35
N GLU A 33 -10.33 2.10 -9.50
CA GLU A 33 -11.41 1.83 -8.58
C GLU A 33 -11.05 0.83 -7.50
N SER A 34 -9.78 0.42 -7.48
CA SER A 34 -9.33 -0.57 -6.52
C SER A 34 -8.50 0.07 -5.42
N PHE A 35 -8.63 -0.48 -4.23
CA PHE A 35 -7.86 -0.03 -3.07
C PHE A 35 -7.22 -1.23 -2.43
N HIS A 36 -5.94 -1.11 -2.12
CA HIS A 36 -5.21 -2.19 -1.45
C HIS A 36 -4.37 -1.59 -0.33
N ARG A 37 -4.44 -2.20 0.85
CA ARG A 37 -3.54 -1.79 1.91
C ARG A 37 -2.13 -2.16 1.51
N LEU A 38 -1.18 -1.35 1.94
CA LEU A 38 0.22 -1.63 1.70
C LEU A 38 0.87 -2.13 2.98
N ARG A 39 1.66 -3.18 2.86
CA ARG A 39 2.38 -3.74 3.98
C ARG A 39 3.75 -4.17 3.48
N ARG A 40 4.79 -3.71 4.18
CA ARG A 40 6.14 -4.10 3.81
C ARG A 40 6.53 -5.38 4.50
N VAL A 41 7.35 -6.17 3.82
CA VAL A 41 7.95 -7.36 4.44
C VAL A 41 8.81 -6.87 5.60
N GLY A 42 8.53 -7.38 6.79
CA GLY A 42 9.27 -6.99 7.97
C GLY A 42 8.85 -5.66 8.58
N GLY A 43 7.89 -4.98 7.95
CA GLY A 43 7.44 -3.71 8.49
C GLY A 43 6.38 -3.88 9.56
N ASN A 44 6.14 -2.79 10.28
CA ASN A 44 5.11 -2.79 11.32
C ASN A 44 3.74 -2.72 10.65
N PRO A 45 2.84 -3.67 10.91
CA PRO A 45 1.53 -3.67 10.27
C PRO A 45 0.63 -2.49 10.65
N PHE A 46 0.90 -1.85 11.78
CA PHE A 46 0.07 -0.75 12.24
C PHE A 46 0.63 0.62 11.88
N PHE A 47 1.93 0.72 11.77
CA PHE A 47 2.56 1.97 11.41
C PHE A 47 3.91 1.71 10.77
N ASP A 48 4.11 2.21 9.58
CA ASP A 48 5.36 2.03 8.85
C ASP A 48 5.78 3.38 8.31
N GLU A 49 6.84 3.93 8.88
CA GLU A 49 7.32 5.26 8.49
C GLU A 49 7.66 5.34 7.02
N GLU A 50 8.20 4.28 6.46
CA GLU A 50 8.57 4.30 5.05
C GLU A 50 7.35 4.45 4.16
N LEU A 51 6.26 3.80 4.54
CA LEU A 51 5.02 3.92 3.78
C LEU A 51 4.35 5.26 4.03
N GLU A 52 4.47 5.78 5.24
CA GLU A 52 3.89 7.08 5.55
C GLU A 52 4.49 8.19 4.68
N LYS A 53 5.76 8.06 4.37
CA LYS A 53 6.44 9.06 3.53
C LYS A 53 5.93 9.05 2.11
N LEU A 54 5.27 7.99 1.70
CA LEU A 54 4.78 7.86 0.35
C LEU A 54 3.38 8.42 0.16
N VAL A 55 2.70 8.74 1.24
CA VAL A 55 1.34 9.27 1.16
C VAL A 55 1.33 10.54 0.32
N GLY A 56 0.44 10.57 -0.67
CA GLY A 56 0.34 11.69 -1.58
C GLY A 56 1.17 11.53 -2.84
N LYS A 57 1.89 10.43 -2.96
CA LYS A 57 2.75 10.19 -4.11
C LYS A 57 2.19 9.08 -4.98
N LYS A 58 2.58 9.11 -6.24
CA LYS A 58 2.25 8.04 -7.15
C LYS A 58 3.43 7.09 -7.21
N ILE A 59 3.18 5.82 -6.99
CA ILE A 59 4.26 4.85 -6.93
C ILE A 59 3.89 3.57 -7.68
N GLU A 60 4.91 2.80 -7.97
CA GLU A 60 4.74 1.44 -8.46
C GLU A 60 5.31 0.52 -7.40
N VAL A 61 4.52 -0.46 -7.00
CA VAL A 61 4.98 -1.44 -6.01
C VAL A 61 5.08 -2.81 -6.63
N LYS A 62 6.01 -3.58 -6.14
CA LYS A 62 6.15 -4.99 -6.48
C LYS A 62 5.87 -5.81 -5.25
N GLY A 63 5.09 -6.85 -5.42
CA GLY A 63 4.78 -7.70 -4.30
C GLY A 63 3.72 -8.71 -4.66
N SER A 64 3.11 -9.26 -3.64
CA SER A 64 2.06 -10.25 -3.82
C SER A 64 0.89 -9.89 -2.93
N LEU A 65 -0.27 -10.42 -3.27
CA LEU A 65 -1.45 -10.20 -2.46
C LEU A 65 -1.43 -11.17 -1.29
N MET A 66 -1.50 -10.63 -0.08
CA MET A 66 -1.63 -11.45 1.12
C MET A 66 -3.07 -11.92 1.25
N ASP A 67 -3.98 -11.04 0.84
CA ASP A 67 -5.40 -11.31 0.81
C ASP A 67 -5.96 -10.39 -0.27
N PRO A 68 -7.26 -10.46 -0.56
CA PRO A 68 -7.81 -9.66 -1.66
C PRO A 68 -7.62 -8.15 -1.52
N TYR A 69 -7.30 -7.68 -0.32
CA TYR A 69 -7.24 -6.24 -0.07
C TYR A 69 -5.88 -5.76 0.42
N THR A 70 -4.89 -6.64 0.49
CA THR A 70 -3.59 -6.25 1.05
C THR A 70 -2.45 -6.71 0.16
N ILE A 71 -1.58 -5.78 -0.19
CA ILE A 71 -0.38 -6.08 -0.96
C ILE A 71 0.79 -6.15 0.00
N LEU A 72 1.47 -7.28 -0.01
CA LEU A 72 2.73 -7.42 0.72
C LEU A 72 3.82 -7.06 -0.27
N LEU A 73 4.35 -5.87 -0.14
CA LEU A 73 5.30 -5.37 -1.11
C LEU A 73 6.73 -5.64 -0.69
N THR A 74 7.55 -5.93 -1.67
CA THR A 74 8.97 -6.17 -1.45
C THR A 74 9.80 -5.00 -1.92
N SER A 75 9.29 -4.23 -2.89
CA SER A 75 9.98 -3.04 -3.35
C SER A 75 8.99 -2.09 -3.97
N TRP A 76 9.41 -0.86 -4.14
CA TRP A 76 8.58 0.16 -4.78
C TRP A 76 9.47 1.25 -5.33
N GLN A 77 8.90 2.05 -6.23
CA GLN A 77 9.59 3.23 -6.72
C GLN A 77 8.58 4.33 -6.97
N GLU A 78 9.01 5.55 -6.79
CA GLU A 78 8.16 6.71 -7.02
C GLU A 78 8.09 6.99 -8.51
N LEU A 79 6.87 7.22 -8.98
CA LEU A 79 6.64 7.53 -10.37
C LEU A 79 6.36 9.01 -10.58
N ASP A 80 6.02 9.69 -9.51
CA ASP A 80 5.69 11.11 -9.60
C ASP A 80 6.94 11.90 -9.84
N LYS A 81 6.99 12.51 -10.97
CA LYS A 81 8.09 13.39 -11.31
C LYS A 81 7.57 14.79 -11.20
N SER A 82 7.66 15.31 -10.03
CA SER A 82 7.25 16.68 -9.84
C SER A 82 8.07 17.55 -10.75
N GLY A 83 7.47 18.10 -11.53
CA GLY A 83 8.07 18.92 -12.44
C GLY A 83 8.54 19.41 -13.19
#